data_d9d910ad6a46e323aa224052130105cd
#
_entry.id   d9d910ad6a46e323aa224052130105cd
#
_cell.length_a   1.000
_cell.length_b   1.000
_cell.length_c   1.000
_cell.angle_alpha   90.00
_cell.angle_beta   90.00
_cell.angle_gamma   90.00
#
_symmetry.space_group_name_H-M   'P 1'
#
loop_
_entity.id
_entity.type
_entity.pdbx_description
1 polymer ?
#
loop_
_entity_poly.entity_id
_entity_poly.type
_entity_poly.pdbx_seq_one_letter_code
_entity_poly.pdbx_strand_id
1 'polypeptide(L)'
;MNKEQIAKIAGEAGAKAALEAWDKKWQEQKKTQYTTRLWNTRMLLKHYTSLKEYCDKAIYSRSSESTEKPVEILESLGECTKEEYIESIKSSTIRTITIMAHVEAMLKLYKIYCETSGKAEDERRYRILHANYFDKVKIADICEAENIDRSTYYRDNRESSEMLSALIFGADGLSAMRQRGN
;
A
#
# COMPACT_ATOMS: atom_id res chain seq x y z
N MET A 1 -15.36 -46.03 -28.13
CA MET A 1 -14.58 -45.38 -27.07
C MET A 1 -14.69 -46.24 -25.82
N ASN A 2 -13.55 -46.70 -25.29
CA ASN A 2 -13.50 -47.62 -24.15
C ASN A 2 -13.79 -46.82 -22.86
N LYS A 3 -14.37 -47.51 -21.82
CA LYS A 3 -14.67 -46.88 -20.51
C LYS A 3 -13.45 -46.21 -19.86
N GLU A 4 -12.26 -46.80 -20.04
CA GLU A 4 -10.99 -46.20 -19.56
C GLU A 4 -10.63 -44.89 -20.23
N GLN A 5 -10.86 -44.79 -21.56
CA GLN A 5 -10.64 -43.54 -22.28
C GLN A 5 -11.59 -42.42 -21.85
N ILE A 6 -12.83 -42.77 -21.58
CA ILE A 6 -13.82 -41.81 -21.06
C ILE A 6 -13.41 -41.34 -19.65
N ALA A 7 -13.01 -42.25 -18.77
CA ALA A 7 -12.57 -41.91 -17.42
C ALA A 7 -11.32 -41.01 -17.43
N LYS A 8 -10.36 -41.29 -18.30
CA LYS A 8 -9.15 -40.47 -18.47
C LYS A 8 -9.48 -39.06 -18.96
N ILE A 9 -10.30 -38.92 -19.99
CA ILE A 9 -10.73 -37.61 -20.52
C ILE A 9 -11.51 -36.82 -19.48
N ALA A 10 -12.41 -37.48 -18.76
CA ALA A 10 -13.17 -36.83 -17.67
C ALA A 10 -12.25 -36.38 -16.51
N GLY A 11 -11.26 -37.19 -16.14
CA GLY A 11 -10.25 -36.84 -15.13
C GLY A 11 -9.38 -35.66 -15.53
N GLU A 12 -8.89 -35.66 -16.79
CA GLU A 12 -8.10 -34.54 -17.32
C GLU A 12 -8.91 -33.26 -17.40
N ALA A 13 -10.16 -33.31 -17.86
CA ALA A 13 -11.05 -32.16 -17.90
C ALA A 13 -11.38 -31.63 -16.50
N GLY A 14 -11.63 -32.52 -15.54
CA GLY A 14 -11.87 -32.15 -14.15
C GLY A 14 -10.65 -31.48 -13.49
N ALA A 15 -9.45 -32.04 -13.71
CA ALA A 15 -8.21 -31.48 -13.19
C ALA A 15 -7.93 -30.09 -13.79
N LYS A 16 -8.14 -29.94 -15.10
CA LYS A 16 -7.98 -28.64 -15.79
C LYS A 16 -8.96 -27.59 -15.23
N ALA A 17 -10.23 -27.95 -15.11
CA ALA A 17 -11.24 -27.04 -14.55
C ALA A 17 -10.93 -26.63 -13.10
N ALA A 18 -10.42 -27.56 -12.27
CA ALA A 18 -10.02 -27.27 -10.90
C ALA A 18 -8.82 -26.32 -10.85
N LEU A 19 -7.81 -26.49 -11.70
CA LEU A 19 -6.66 -25.59 -11.81
C LEU A 19 -7.08 -24.19 -12.27
N GLU A 20 -7.92 -24.09 -13.30
CA GLU A 20 -8.43 -22.81 -13.78
C GLU A 20 -9.25 -22.07 -12.70
N ALA A 21 -10.08 -22.79 -11.95
CA ALA A 21 -10.85 -22.22 -10.83
C ALA A 21 -9.94 -21.73 -9.68
N TRP A 22 -8.89 -22.51 -9.38
CA TRP A 22 -7.89 -22.15 -8.38
C TRP A 22 -7.11 -20.92 -8.80
N ASP A 23 -6.61 -20.86 -10.04
CA ASP A 23 -5.89 -19.71 -10.58
C ASP A 23 -6.74 -18.44 -10.55
N LYS A 24 -8.02 -18.55 -10.96
CA LYS A 24 -8.96 -17.42 -10.90
C LYS A 24 -9.12 -16.91 -9.47
N LYS A 25 -9.37 -17.80 -8.51
CA LYS A 25 -9.51 -17.43 -7.10
C LYS A 25 -8.23 -16.79 -6.55
N TRP A 26 -7.07 -17.33 -6.91
CA TRP A 26 -5.77 -16.80 -6.53
C TRP A 26 -5.54 -15.38 -7.06
N GLN A 27 -5.88 -15.12 -8.32
CA GLN A 27 -5.79 -13.77 -8.91
C GLN A 27 -6.76 -12.79 -8.26
N GLU A 28 -7.98 -13.22 -7.95
CA GLU A 28 -8.96 -12.40 -7.23
C GLU A 28 -8.47 -12.03 -5.82
N GLN A 29 -7.91 -12.98 -5.08
CA GLN A 29 -7.33 -12.74 -3.75
C GLN A 29 -6.16 -11.75 -3.81
N LYS A 30 -5.24 -11.91 -4.76
CA LYS A 30 -4.13 -10.96 -4.96
C LYS A 30 -4.62 -9.56 -5.29
N LYS A 31 -5.64 -9.43 -6.12
CA LYS A 31 -6.23 -8.14 -6.49
C LYS A 31 -6.89 -7.47 -5.27
N THR A 32 -7.63 -8.22 -4.47
CA THR A 32 -8.26 -7.71 -3.25
C THR A 32 -7.20 -7.24 -2.26
N GLN A 33 -6.19 -8.06 -1.98
CA GLN A 33 -5.10 -7.73 -1.09
C GLN A 33 -4.36 -6.45 -1.53
N TYR A 34 -4.06 -6.33 -2.83
CA TYR A 34 -3.44 -5.12 -3.38
C TYR A 34 -4.31 -3.87 -3.15
N THR A 35 -5.62 -3.98 -3.42
CA THR A 35 -6.55 -2.87 -3.24
C THR A 35 -6.63 -2.43 -1.78
N THR A 36 -6.72 -3.39 -0.86
CA THR A 36 -6.75 -3.14 0.60
C THR A 36 -5.45 -2.49 1.09
N ARG A 37 -4.29 -2.98 0.67
CA ARG A 37 -2.98 -2.41 1.03
C ARG A 37 -2.84 -0.97 0.54
N LEU A 38 -3.23 -0.70 -0.71
CA LEU A 38 -3.21 0.65 -1.26
C LEU A 38 -4.16 1.61 -0.53
N TRP A 39 -5.36 1.13 -0.18
CA TRP A 39 -6.31 1.89 0.63
C TRP A 39 -5.72 2.21 2.01
N ASN A 40 -5.16 1.23 2.71
CA ASN A 40 -4.49 1.40 4.00
C ASN A 40 -3.36 2.44 3.92
N THR A 41 -2.51 2.37 2.89
CA THR A 41 -1.45 3.35 2.66
C THR A 41 -2.00 4.77 2.53
N ARG A 42 -3.04 4.97 1.71
CA ARG A 42 -3.67 6.28 1.53
C ARG A 42 -4.30 6.81 2.80
N MET A 43 -4.90 5.93 3.61
CA MET A 43 -5.48 6.30 4.90
C MET A 43 -4.40 6.72 5.89
N LEU A 44 -3.29 5.97 5.99
CA LEU A 44 -2.15 6.35 6.82
C LEU A 44 -1.57 7.71 6.42
N LEU A 45 -1.35 7.95 5.14
CA LEU A 45 -0.85 9.22 4.63
C LEU A 45 -1.82 10.38 4.92
N LYS A 46 -3.11 10.17 4.68
CA LYS A 46 -4.14 11.19 4.92
C LYS A 46 -4.22 11.62 6.39
N HIS A 47 -4.03 10.68 7.30
CA HIS A 47 -4.11 10.90 8.75
C HIS A 47 -2.74 10.98 9.42
N TYR A 48 -1.66 11.05 8.64
CA TYR A 48 -0.28 11.03 9.14
C TYR A 48 -0.04 12.05 10.25
N THR A 49 -0.40 13.31 10.03
CA THR A 49 -0.20 14.39 11.01
C THR A 49 -0.91 14.07 12.34
N SER A 50 -2.18 13.66 12.28
CA SER A 50 -2.96 13.31 13.46
C SER A 50 -2.40 12.08 14.21
N LEU A 51 -1.90 11.09 13.49
CA LEU A 51 -1.28 9.91 14.09
C LEU A 51 0.08 10.27 14.72
N LYS A 52 0.85 11.14 14.06
CA LYS A 52 2.14 11.63 14.58
C LYS A 52 1.95 12.43 15.87
N GLU A 53 1.02 13.39 15.89
CA GLU A 53 0.68 14.14 17.09
C GLU A 53 0.21 13.23 18.24
N TYR A 54 -0.51 12.16 17.93
CA TYR A 54 -0.90 11.16 18.92
C TYR A 54 0.33 10.44 19.49
N CYS A 55 1.29 10.03 18.65
CA CYS A 55 2.54 9.42 19.09
C CYS A 55 3.36 10.38 19.97
N ASP A 56 3.52 11.63 19.54
CA ASP A 56 4.32 12.62 20.27
C ASP A 56 3.76 12.88 21.67
N LYS A 57 2.44 12.94 21.83
CA LYS A 57 1.78 13.05 23.12
C LYS A 57 1.93 11.79 23.98
N ALA A 58 2.04 10.64 23.36
CA ALA A 58 2.10 9.34 24.01
C ALA A 58 3.51 8.98 24.52
N ILE A 59 4.56 9.59 23.98
CA ILE A 59 5.97 9.37 24.39
C ILE A 59 6.19 9.73 25.87
N TYR A 60 5.34 10.58 26.46
CA TYR A 60 5.35 10.86 27.89
C TYR A 60 4.76 9.76 28.78
N SER A 61 4.11 8.74 28.18
CA SER A 61 3.55 7.59 28.91
C SER A 61 4.44 6.38 28.60
N ARG A 62 5.13 5.85 29.63
CA ARG A 62 6.08 4.72 29.54
C ARG A 62 5.65 3.66 28.51
N SER A 63 6.48 3.44 27.49
CA SER A 63 6.27 2.46 26.42
C SER A 63 6.84 1.10 26.79
N SER A 64 6.01 0.06 26.70
CA SER A 64 6.48 -1.30 26.48
C SER A 64 6.62 -1.52 24.98
N GLU A 65 7.64 -2.26 24.54
CA GLU A 65 7.84 -2.59 23.12
C GLU A 65 6.73 -3.51 22.62
N SER A 66 6.22 -3.25 21.41
CA SER A 66 5.30 -4.17 20.73
C SER A 66 6.08 -5.34 20.14
N THR A 67 5.61 -6.56 20.38
CA THR A 67 6.13 -7.79 19.75
C THR A 67 5.51 -8.03 18.37
N GLU A 68 4.43 -7.31 18.02
CA GLU A 68 3.73 -7.45 16.74
C GLU A 68 4.47 -6.71 15.63
N LYS A 69 4.53 -7.31 14.44
CA LYS A 69 5.12 -6.67 13.27
C LYS A 69 4.17 -5.64 12.66
N PRO A 70 4.68 -4.47 12.21
CA PRO A 70 3.85 -3.40 11.66
C PRO A 70 2.93 -3.87 10.52
N VAL A 71 3.43 -4.71 9.64
CA VAL A 71 2.67 -5.23 8.48
C VAL A 71 1.53 -6.14 8.94
N GLU A 72 1.77 -7.01 9.93
CA GLU A 72 0.74 -7.88 10.50
C GLU A 72 -0.39 -7.07 11.14
N ILE A 73 -0.03 -5.99 11.85
CA ILE A 73 -1.02 -5.07 12.43
C ILE A 73 -1.88 -4.42 11.32
N LEU A 74 -1.24 -3.91 10.27
CA LEU A 74 -1.95 -3.23 9.17
C LEU A 74 -2.84 -4.19 8.36
N GLU A 75 -2.41 -5.44 8.17
CA GLU A 75 -3.21 -6.45 7.48
C GLU A 75 -4.37 -6.97 8.32
N SER A 76 -4.24 -6.98 9.66
CA SER A 76 -5.32 -7.40 10.57
C SER A 76 -6.50 -6.42 10.63
N LEU A 77 -6.32 -5.18 10.16
CA LEU A 77 -7.37 -4.15 10.22
C LEU A 77 -8.52 -4.39 9.23
N GLY A 78 -8.33 -5.26 8.23
CA GLY A 78 -9.38 -5.69 7.31
C GLY A 78 -10.07 -4.57 6.54
N GLU A 79 -11.29 -4.84 6.07
CA GLU A 79 -12.19 -3.86 5.46
C GLU A 79 -13.06 -3.22 6.56
N CYS A 80 -12.70 -2.02 6.96
CA CYS A 80 -13.45 -1.23 7.94
C CYS A 80 -13.72 0.18 7.41
N THR A 81 -14.62 0.90 8.05
CA THR A 81 -14.84 2.33 7.75
C THR A 81 -13.58 3.14 8.07
N LYS A 82 -13.53 4.38 7.55
CA LYS A 82 -12.37 5.26 7.77
C LYS A 82 -12.16 5.57 9.26
N GLU A 83 -13.24 5.80 9.95
CA GLU A 83 -13.28 6.11 11.37
C GLU A 83 -12.80 4.92 12.19
N GLU A 84 -13.35 3.73 11.93
CA GLU A 84 -12.96 2.49 12.60
C GLU A 84 -11.48 2.15 12.38
N TYR A 85 -10.97 2.39 11.17
CA TYR A 85 -9.56 2.17 10.85
C TYR A 85 -8.64 3.02 11.72
N ILE A 86 -8.89 4.32 11.81
CA ILE A 86 -8.07 5.24 12.61
C ILE A 86 -8.22 4.97 14.10
N GLU A 87 -9.42 4.68 14.58
CA GLU A 87 -9.66 4.33 15.97
C GLU A 87 -8.99 3.01 16.35
N SER A 88 -9.03 2.02 15.47
CA SER A 88 -8.33 0.74 15.69
C SER A 88 -6.81 0.93 15.79
N ILE A 89 -6.22 1.79 14.98
CA ILE A 89 -4.79 2.14 15.12
C ILE A 89 -4.54 2.83 16.47
N LYS A 90 -5.35 3.81 16.85
CA LYS A 90 -5.21 4.56 18.09
C LYS A 90 -5.61 3.79 19.36
N SER A 91 -6.25 2.63 19.22
CA SER A 91 -6.66 1.81 20.37
C SER A 91 -5.49 1.35 21.25
N SER A 92 -4.28 1.31 20.67
CA SER A 92 -3.04 1.02 21.39
C SER A 92 -1.95 2.03 20.99
N THR A 93 -1.44 2.75 21.96
CA THR A 93 -0.33 3.68 21.78
C THR A 93 0.90 3.00 21.14
N ILE A 94 1.23 1.81 21.63
CA ILE A 94 2.36 1.02 21.13
C ILE A 94 2.15 0.64 19.67
N ARG A 95 0.97 0.19 19.30
CA ARG A 95 0.58 -0.10 17.92
C ARG A 95 0.78 1.10 17.02
N THR A 96 0.29 2.27 17.46
CA THR A 96 0.41 3.51 16.68
C THR A 96 1.88 3.89 16.48
N ILE A 97 2.70 3.86 17.53
CA ILE A 97 4.13 4.15 17.44
C ILE A 97 4.83 3.18 16.49
N THR A 98 4.56 1.88 16.60
CA THR A 98 5.14 0.84 15.75
C THR A 98 4.80 1.06 14.28
N ILE A 99 3.54 1.34 13.96
CA ILE A 99 3.08 1.63 12.60
C ILE A 99 3.74 2.91 12.08
N MET A 100 3.72 3.99 12.86
CA MET A 100 4.26 5.28 12.43
C MET A 100 5.77 5.23 12.20
N ALA A 101 6.53 4.57 13.07
CA ALA A 101 7.96 4.36 12.88
C ALA A 101 8.26 3.59 11.57
N HIS A 102 7.47 2.56 11.27
CA HIS A 102 7.60 1.81 10.02
C HIS A 102 7.26 2.68 8.80
N VAL A 103 6.16 3.43 8.82
CA VAL A 103 5.76 4.33 7.74
C VAL A 103 6.83 5.40 7.49
N GLU A 104 7.38 6.00 8.54
CA GLU A 104 8.46 6.99 8.43
C GLU A 104 9.74 6.41 7.82
N ALA A 105 10.09 5.18 8.20
CA ALA A 105 11.24 4.48 7.60
C ALA A 105 11.01 4.23 6.10
N MET A 106 9.81 3.82 5.70
CA MET A 106 9.48 3.56 4.30
C MET A 106 9.38 4.86 3.48
N LEU A 107 8.92 5.96 4.06
CA LEU A 107 8.95 7.28 3.42
C LEU A 107 10.38 7.76 3.16
N LYS A 108 11.28 7.58 4.14
CA LYS A 108 12.71 7.89 3.95
C LYS A 108 13.34 7.05 2.85
N LEU A 109 13.03 5.75 2.83
CA LEU A 109 13.51 4.84 1.79
C LEU A 109 12.99 5.24 0.41
N TYR A 110 11.70 5.62 0.31
CA TYR A 110 11.10 6.09 -0.93
C TYR A 110 11.76 7.38 -1.43
N LYS A 111 12.05 8.33 -0.52
CA LYS A 111 12.79 9.55 -0.85
C LYS A 111 14.15 9.23 -1.46
N ILE A 112 14.94 8.39 -0.78
CA ILE A 112 16.26 7.98 -1.26
C ILE A 112 16.16 7.31 -2.64
N TYR A 113 15.19 6.41 -2.83
CA TYR A 113 14.95 5.78 -4.12
C TYR A 113 14.71 6.83 -5.22
N CYS A 114 13.83 7.80 -4.99
CA CYS A 114 13.51 8.84 -5.97
C CYS A 114 14.74 9.70 -6.31
N GLU A 115 15.53 10.09 -5.31
CA GLU A 115 16.75 10.89 -5.48
C GLU A 115 17.87 10.12 -6.22
N THR A 116 17.91 8.79 -6.06
CA THR A 116 18.95 7.94 -6.68
C THR A 116 18.55 7.31 -8.00
N SER A 117 17.28 7.34 -8.36
CA SER A 117 16.77 6.74 -9.60
C SER A 117 17.29 7.41 -10.87
N GLY A 118 17.70 8.67 -10.79
CA GLY A 118 18.11 9.50 -11.92
C GLY A 118 16.96 9.89 -12.88
N LYS A 119 15.71 9.65 -12.48
CA LYS A 119 14.50 9.98 -13.25
C LYS A 119 13.78 11.18 -12.65
N ALA A 120 13.67 12.25 -13.39
CA ALA A 120 12.97 13.46 -12.96
C ALA A 120 11.50 13.20 -12.55
N GLU A 121 10.86 12.20 -13.17
CA GLU A 121 9.49 11.79 -12.84
C GLU A 121 9.39 11.18 -11.44
N ASP A 122 10.37 10.40 -11.00
CA ASP A 122 10.34 9.78 -9.67
C ASP A 122 10.51 10.85 -8.58
N GLU A 123 11.41 11.82 -8.78
CA GLU A 123 11.55 12.98 -7.89
C GLU A 123 10.26 13.81 -7.84
N ARG A 124 9.64 14.08 -9.01
CA ARG A 124 8.36 14.80 -9.09
C ARG A 124 7.26 14.04 -8.34
N ARG A 125 7.15 12.73 -8.50
CA ARG A 125 6.18 11.89 -7.80
C ARG A 125 6.33 11.97 -6.29
N TYR A 126 7.58 11.99 -5.79
CA TYR A 126 7.83 12.18 -4.36
C TYR A 126 7.40 13.58 -3.90
N ARG A 127 7.73 14.65 -4.64
CA ARG A 127 7.30 16.02 -4.30
C ARG A 127 5.78 16.17 -4.30
N ILE A 128 5.09 15.60 -5.28
CA ILE A 128 3.62 15.58 -5.35
C ILE A 128 3.03 14.87 -4.13
N LEU A 129 3.54 13.69 -3.78
CA LEU A 129 3.08 12.94 -2.61
C LEU A 129 3.27 13.77 -1.34
N HIS A 130 4.44 14.39 -1.17
CA HIS A 130 4.75 15.22 -0.01
C HIS A 130 3.81 16.42 0.08
N ALA A 131 3.72 17.22 -0.98
CA ALA A 131 2.88 18.40 -1.03
C ALA A 131 1.39 18.08 -0.77
N ASN A 132 0.90 16.96 -1.32
CA ASN A 132 -0.50 16.54 -1.15
C ASN A 132 -0.84 16.07 0.26
N TYR A 133 -0.01 15.22 0.86
CA TYR A 133 -0.36 14.54 2.11
C TYR A 133 0.21 15.22 3.36
N PHE A 134 1.37 15.85 3.28
CA PHE A 134 2.04 16.44 4.45
C PHE A 134 1.86 17.96 4.49
N ASP A 135 2.09 18.64 3.36
CA ASP A 135 1.95 20.10 3.28
C ASP A 135 0.51 20.54 2.99
N LYS A 136 -0.36 19.60 2.58
CA LYS A 136 -1.78 19.82 2.26
C LYS A 136 -2.00 20.96 1.25
N VAL A 137 -1.10 21.05 0.29
CA VAL A 137 -1.16 22.03 -0.82
C VAL A 137 -2.33 21.70 -1.75
N LYS A 138 -3.01 22.70 -2.27
CA LYS A 138 -4.10 22.50 -3.22
C LYS A 138 -3.58 21.91 -4.53
N ILE A 139 -4.37 21.05 -5.16
CA ILE A 139 -4.01 20.38 -6.42
C ILE A 139 -3.65 21.38 -7.51
N ALA A 140 -4.35 22.51 -7.60
CA ALA A 140 -4.07 23.53 -8.59
C ALA A 140 -2.66 24.12 -8.42
N ASP A 141 -2.28 24.41 -7.18
CA ASP A 141 -0.99 25.01 -6.84
C ASP A 141 0.16 23.99 -7.07
N ILE A 142 -0.09 22.69 -6.79
CA ILE A 142 0.87 21.62 -7.11
C ILE A 142 1.06 21.49 -8.62
N CYS A 143 -0.02 21.52 -9.41
CA CYS A 143 0.06 21.45 -10.87
C CYS A 143 0.83 22.62 -11.45
N GLU A 144 0.64 23.82 -10.91
CA GLU A 144 1.36 25.04 -11.31
C GLU A 144 2.85 24.93 -10.96
N ALA A 145 3.16 24.57 -9.72
CA ALA A 145 4.55 24.46 -9.23
C ALA A 145 5.37 23.41 -9.99
N GLU A 146 4.76 22.27 -10.34
CA GLU A 146 5.44 21.19 -11.08
C GLU A 146 5.29 21.32 -12.61
N ASN A 147 4.58 22.35 -13.09
CA ASN A 147 4.29 22.59 -14.51
C ASN A 147 3.69 21.36 -15.21
N ILE A 148 2.64 20.80 -14.60
CA ILE A 148 1.92 19.61 -15.08
C ILE A 148 0.42 19.84 -15.15
N ASP A 149 -0.26 19.07 -15.98
CA ASP A 149 -1.72 19.03 -16.01
C ASP A 149 -2.30 18.15 -14.88
N ARG A 150 -3.61 18.27 -14.62
CA ARG A 150 -4.30 17.51 -13.60
C ARG A 150 -4.25 15.99 -13.84
N SER A 151 -4.25 15.53 -15.10
CA SER A 151 -4.21 14.10 -15.42
C SER A 151 -2.86 13.52 -15.03
N THR A 152 -1.78 14.24 -15.28
CA THR A 152 -0.42 13.89 -14.84
C THR A 152 -0.32 13.88 -13.31
N TYR A 153 -0.89 14.89 -12.62
CA TYR A 153 -0.95 14.89 -11.15
C TYR A 153 -1.62 13.64 -10.59
N TYR A 154 -2.82 13.28 -11.08
CA TYR A 154 -3.54 12.09 -10.57
C TYR A 154 -2.79 10.80 -10.86
N ARG A 155 -2.14 10.68 -12.02
CA ARG A 155 -1.29 9.54 -12.36
C ARG A 155 -0.13 9.44 -11.40
N ASP A 156 0.64 10.51 -11.24
CA ASP A 156 1.84 10.56 -10.41
C ASP A 156 1.53 10.35 -8.92
N ASN A 157 0.45 10.94 -8.40
CA ASN A 157 -0.03 10.72 -7.03
C ASN A 157 -0.50 9.27 -6.80
N ARG A 158 -1.07 8.62 -7.81
CA ARG A 158 -1.43 7.20 -7.74
C ARG A 158 -0.18 6.33 -7.71
N GLU A 159 0.75 6.56 -8.64
CA GLU A 159 1.97 5.77 -8.77
C GLU A 159 2.87 5.91 -7.54
N SER A 160 2.99 7.13 -6.98
CA SER A 160 3.71 7.35 -5.72
C SER A 160 3.07 6.61 -4.54
N SER A 161 1.75 6.61 -4.44
CA SER A 161 1.02 5.88 -3.39
C SER A 161 1.17 4.36 -3.56
N GLU A 162 1.18 3.86 -4.80
CA GLU A 162 1.41 2.44 -5.13
C GLU A 162 2.84 2.01 -4.76
N MET A 163 3.86 2.84 -5.07
CA MET A 163 5.24 2.57 -4.70
C MET A 163 5.42 2.53 -3.19
N LEU A 164 4.88 3.52 -2.49
CA LEU A 164 4.97 3.56 -1.04
C LEU A 164 4.23 2.38 -0.40
N SER A 165 3.07 1.98 -0.94
CA SER A 165 2.36 0.77 -0.50
C SER A 165 3.20 -0.48 -0.66
N ALA A 166 3.92 -0.61 -1.77
CA ALA A 166 4.84 -1.72 -1.99
C ALA A 166 6.00 -1.74 -0.97
N LEU A 167 6.51 -0.59 -0.59
CA LEU A 167 7.55 -0.48 0.44
C LEU A 167 7.01 -0.83 1.84
N ILE A 168 5.82 -0.35 2.19
CA ILE A 168 5.20 -0.60 3.50
C ILE A 168 4.87 -2.09 3.69
N PHE A 169 4.31 -2.75 2.68
CA PHE A 169 3.82 -4.13 2.77
C PHE A 169 4.79 -5.18 2.22
N GLY A 170 5.96 -4.77 1.70
CA GLY A 170 7.02 -5.66 1.23
C GLY A 170 6.92 -6.06 -0.24
N ALA A 171 7.84 -6.96 -0.66
CA ALA A 171 8.15 -7.27 -2.06
C ALA A 171 7.01 -7.82 -2.94
N ASP A 172 5.94 -8.32 -2.35
CA ASP A 172 4.75 -8.72 -3.13
C ASP A 172 4.12 -7.54 -3.87
N GLY A 173 4.29 -6.31 -3.35
CA GLY A 173 3.94 -5.08 -4.03
C GLY A 173 4.89 -4.73 -5.19
N LEU A 174 6.19 -5.04 -5.08
CA LEU A 174 7.19 -4.75 -6.10
C LEU A 174 7.06 -5.68 -7.33
N SER A 175 6.62 -6.92 -7.14
CA SER A 175 6.37 -7.85 -8.26
C SER A 175 5.19 -7.41 -9.12
N ALA A 176 4.17 -6.80 -8.53
CA ALA A 176 3.05 -6.20 -9.27
C ALA A 176 3.47 -4.97 -10.11
N MET A 177 4.55 -4.27 -9.73
CA MET A 177 5.10 -3.13 -10.47
C MET A 177 5.94 -3.55 -11.66
N ARG A 178 6.74 -4.62 -11.55
CA ARG A 178 7.55 -5.14 -12.67
C ARG A 178 6.70 -5.61 -13.84
N GLN A 179 5.47 -6.07 -13.61
CA GLN A 179 4.55 -6.52 -14.66
C GLN A 179 3.88 -5.38 -15.44
N ARG A 180 3.94 -4.11 -14.94
CA ARG A 180 3.39 -2.94 -15.63
C ARG A 180 4.43 -2.16 -16.45
N GLY A 181 5.70 -2.54 -16.39
CA GLY A 181 6.81 -1.88 -17.07
C GLY A 181 7.27 -2.56 -18.38
N ASN A 182 6.52 -3.58 -18.83
CA ASN A 182 6.72 -4.24 -20.14
C ASN A 182 5.54 -3.98 -21.05
#